data_319f95f92f58ed21b06e6531c391f52b
#
_entry.id   319f95f92f58ed21b06e6531c391f52b
#
_cell.length_a   1.000
_cell.length_b   1.000
_cell.length_c   1.000
_cell.angle_alpha   90.00
_cell.angle_beta   90.00
_cell.angle_gamma   90.00
#
_symmetry.space_group_name_H-M   'P 1'
#
loop_
_entity.id
_entity.type
_entity.pdbx_description
1 polymer ?
#
loop_
_entity_poly.entity_id
_entity_poly.type
_entity_poly.pdbx_seq_one_letter_code
_entity_poly.pdbx_strand_id
1 'polypeptide(L)'
;MIELNREIVKNDYNSAAKKNEEAYLNGDVKSSMKYIFDNQKEDAAQICNLFYTKQLRAISVVKRTKVGMNGLGIEISKNMSTHPDDNFVIHRTNIFFITAMSNKSWEGDMIEQMPACFSKNVHHHGKLQGFKTKLKNIKNAIIIIDEIDTGDKVDQKLDIILKESGILDIKYMEENNIRFVFVSATMINELRDLYKWGDKHETYYMTIPANYIGHMEFLELGIIQEYYPINNDKSAEKWVQEDIIQYYGSDYRVHIIRTEEKYKDFIFNACIRNKIAFKNHTSSDKISHEELSEMFNNITNHLVIAIKGFYRRANLIPNEWKKKIGATHERYVKKYDTNVQVQGLPGRMSGYWKQDILDGHKTGPHRTSIAAINEYEEFYKNPFGNGKYCTTGSKKLLVDPKNIKNLETANEIPSVNNKRIPVIISGLDATDIIFTTKKKAEKIARVLSLLNNSETYRRLYNFVNNPDVLCAQMTQPNSESSYKKHITDVVNASNANVPYSVDQKHKDKNNWQLFIDNREKRLCFVIWSINEELY
;
A
#
# COMPACT_ATOMS: atom_id res chain seq x y z
N MET A 1 -31.56 4.42 23.23
CA MET A 1 -30.10 4.72 23.08
C MET A 1 -29.64 4.58 21.63
N ILE A 2 -29.99 3.51 20.92
CA ILE A 2 -29.64 3.30 19.50
C ILE A 2 -30.29 4.35 18.61
N GLU A 3 -31.61 4.61 18.78
CA GLU A 3 -32.31 5.61 17.97
C GLU A 3 -31.72 7.02 18.14
N LEU A 4 -31.40 7.42 19.36
CA LEU A 4 -30.70 8.68 19.61
C LEU A 4 -29.32 8.72 18.94
N ASN A 5 -28.60 7.58 18.88
CA ASN A 5 -27.33 7.49 18.15
C ASN A 5 -27.53 7.73 16.65
N ARG A 6 -28.54 7.10 16.03
CA ARG A 6 -28.89 7.31 14.61
C ARG A 6 -29.25 8.75 14.31
N GLU A 7 -30.06 9.37 15.16
CA GLU A 7 -30.48 10.77 15.00
C GLU A 7 -29.29 11.73 15.07
N ILE A 8 -28.44 11.59 16.08
CA ILE A 8 -27.24 12.44 16.21
C ILE A 8 -26.33 12.29 14.98
N VAL A 9 -26.06 11.05 14.54
CA VAL A 9 -25.20 10.82 13.39
C VAL A 9 -25.79 11.42 12.10
N LYS A 10 -27.10 11.26 11.86
CA LYS A 10 -27.77 11.84 10.69
C LYS A 10 -27.71 13.37 10.71
N ASN A 11 -27.98 13.98 11.87
CA ASN A 11 -27.95 15.44 12.03
C ASN A 11 -26.55 16.02 11.83
N ASP A 12 -25.53 15.40 12.43
CA ASP A 12 -24.15 15.87 12.30
C ASP A 12 -23.61 15.64 10.88
N TYR A 13 -24.00 14.53 10.22
CA TYR A 13 -23.65 14.29 8.82
C TYR A 13 -24.26 15.34 7.90
N ASN A 14 -25.56 15.65 8.05
CA ASN A 14 -26.23 16.68 7.26
C ASN A 14 -25.64 18.07 7.50
N SER A 15 -25.26 18.37 8.74
CA SER A 15 -24.60 19.63 9.11
C SER A 15 -23.22 19.75 8.45
N ALA A 16 -22.44 18.66 8.42
CA ALA A 16 -21.14 18.63 7.73
C ALA A 16 -21.29 18.78 6.21
N ALA A 17 -22.31 18.13 5.62
CA ALA A 17 -22.62 18.28 4.20
C ALA A 17 -22.97 19.71 3.82
N LYS A 18 -23.85 20.34 4.62
CA LYS A 18 -24.25 21.74 4.42
C LYS A 18 -23.06 22.70 4.57
N LYS A 19 -22.22 22.50 5.58
CA LYS A 19 -21.00 23.29 5.77
C LYS A 19 -20.06 23.19 4.56
N ASN A 20 -19.88 21.97 4.01
CA ASN A 20 -19.05 21.77 2.81
C ASN A 20 -19.63 22.49 1.58
N GLU A 21 -20.96 22.43 1.37
CA GLU A 21 -21.64 23.12 0.27
C GLU A 21 -21.50 24.63 0.39
N GLU A 22 -21.75 25.20 1.57
CA GLU A 22 -21.58 26.63 1.86
C GLU A 22 -20.12 27.08 1.61
N ALA A 23 -19.15 26.30 2.06
CA ALA A 23 -17.72 26.59 1.83
C ALA A 23 -17.39 26.57 0.33
N TYR A 24 -17.90 25.60 -0.42
CA TYR A 24 -17.73 25.54 -1.87
C TYR A 24 -18.32 26.78 -2.57
N LEU A 25 -19.54 27.16 -2.21
CA LEU A 25 -20.20 28.34 -2.79
C LEU A 25 -19.47 29.63 -2.46
N ASN A 26 -18.77 29.67 -1.31
CA ASN A 26 -17.93 30.79 -0.91
C ASN A 26 -16.49 30.74 -1.50
N GLY A 27 -16.21 29.79 -2.40
CA GLY A 27 -14.93 29.68 -3.11
C GLY A 27 -13.81 28.95 -2.35
N ASP A 28 -14.15 28.17 -1.31
CA ASP A 28 -13.16 27.33 -0.64
C ASP A 28 -12.71 26.19 -1.59
N VAL A 29 -11.47 26.26 -2.02
CA VAL A 29 -10.85 25.31 -2.95
C VAL A 29 -10.72 23.87 -2.44
N LYS A 30 -10.88 23.65 -1.12
CA LYS A 30 -10.86 22.32 -0.52
C LYS A 30 -12.22 21.64 -0.54
N SER A 31 -13.28 22.42 -0.64
CA SER A 31 -14.66 21.97 -0.64
C SER A 31 -15.14 21.61 -2.05
N SER A 32 -16.21 20.86 -2.16
CA SER A 32 -16.82 20.48 -3.45
C SER A 32 -18.34 20.51 -3.35
N MET A 33 -19.03 20.56 -4.52
CA MET A 33 -20.49 20.50 -4.58
C MET A 33 -21.08 19.26 -3.91
N LYS A 34 -20.33 18.15 -3.93
CA LYS A 34 -20.73 16.91 -3.27
C LYS A 34 -19.83 16.68 -2.05
N TYR A 35 -20.43 16.63 -0.88
CA TYR A 35 -19.72 16.31 0.36
C TYR A 35 -19.09 14.92 0.30
N ILE A 36 -19.86 13.92 -0.13
CA ILE A 36 -19.37 12.56 -0.41
C ILE A 36 -19.74 12.22 -1.86
N PHE A 37 -18.78 11.73 -2.63
CA PHE A 37 -19.01 11.34 -4.02
C PHE A 37 -19.79 10.02 -4.11
N ASP A 38 -20.52 9.82 -5.22
CA ASP A 38 -21.41 8.66 -5.37
C ASP A 38 -20.65 7.34 -5.33
N ASN A 39 -19.48 7.24 -5.98
CA ASN A 39 -18.63 6.05 -5.89
C ASN A 39 -18.20 5.73 -4.44
N GLN A 40 -17.94 6.74 -3.61
CA GLN A 40 -17.60 6.53 -2.20
C GLN A 40 -18.79 6.00 -1.38
N LYS A 41 -20.01 6.45 -1.70
CA LYS A 41 -21.24 5.95 -1.06
C LYS A 41 -21.50 4.49 -1.43
N GLU A 42 -21.34 4.18 -2.72
CA GLU A 42 -21.52 2.82 -3.24
C GLU A 42 -20.48 1.86 -2.65
N ASP A 43 -19.20 2.24 -2.68
CA ASP A 43 -18.12 1.45 -2.09
C ASP A 43 -18.34 1.25 -0.58
N ALA A 44 -18.75 2.29 0.15
CA ALA A 44 -19.04 2.19 1.58
C ALA A 44 -20.20 1.23 1.85
N ALA A 45 -21.27 1.28 1.05
CA ALA A 45 -22.39 0.37 1.19
C ALA A 45 -21.97 -1.09 0.95
N GLN A 46 -21.15 -1.34 -0.08
CA GLN A 46 -20.63 -2.68 -0.36
C GLN A 46 -19.71 -3.19 0.75
N ILE A 47 -18.79 -2.36 1.25
CA ILE A 47 -17.91 -2.71 2.37
C ILE A 47 -18.71 -3.06 3.62
N CYS A 48 -19.71 -2.25 3.96
CA CYS A 48 -20.61 -2.54 5.08
C CYS A 48 -21.35 -3.86 4.89
N ASN A 49 -21.89 -4.10 3.68
CA ASN A 49 -22.58 -5.35 3.36
C ASN A 49 -21.66 -6.58 3.50
N LEU A 50 -20.40 -6.49 3.09
CA LEU A 50 -19.43 -7.57 3.26
C LEU A 50 -19.22 -7.93 4.74
N PHE A 51 -19.16 -6.94 5.63
CA PHE A 51 -19.06 -7.19 7.07
C PHE A 51 -20.30 -7.90 7.63
N TYR A 52 -21.48 -7.61 7.11
CA TYR A 52 -22.73 -8.21 7.60
C TYR A 52 -22.95 -9.62 7.04
N THR A 53 -22.75 -9.80 5.74
CA THR A 53 -23.07 -11.05 5.04
C THR A 53 -22.00 -12.12 5.22
N LYS A 54 -20.73 -11.75 5.24
CA LYS A 54 -19.59 -12.68 5.34
C LYS A 54 -18.98 -12.77 6.74
N GLN A 55 -19.49 -12.01 7.70
CA GLN A 55 -18.96 -11.95 9.07
C GLN A 55 -17.45 -11.68 9.13
N LEU A 56 -16.95 -10.85 8.23
CA LEU A 56 -15.55 -10.48 8.16
C LEU A 56 -15.11 -9.72 9.43
N ARG A 57 -13.81 -9.79 9.72
CA ARG A 57 -13.17 -9.02 10.80
C ARG A 57 -12.22 -7.96 10.25
N ALA A 58 -11.76 -8.12 9.01
CA ALA A 58 -10.92 -7.15 8.34
C ALA A 58 -11.27 -7.02 6.86
N ILE A 59 -11.22 -5.80 6.35
CA ILE A 59 -11.28 -5.52 4.92
C ILE A 59 -10.10 -4.61 4.56
N SER A 60 -9.30 -5.04 3.59
CA SER A 60 -8.23 -4.23 3.02
C SER A 60 -8.75 -3.49 1.80
N VAL A 61 -8.86 -2.18 1.92
CA VAL A 61 -9.32 -1.31 0.84
C VAL A 61 -8.13 -0.80 0.05
N VAL A 62 -7.94 -1.35 -1.13
CA VAL A 62 -6.94 -0.90 -2.10
C VAL A 62 -7.51 0.26 -2.90
N LYS A 63 -6.84 1.39 -2.86
CA LYS A 63 -7.28 2.60 -3.57
C LYS A 63 -6.19 3.16 -4.48
N ARG A 64 -6.60 3.96 -5.45
CA ARG A 64 -5.67 4.84 -6.16
C ARG A 64 -5.33 6.08 -5.30
N THR A 65 -4.20 6.73 -5.61
CA THR A 65 -3.83 7.98 -4.94
C THR A 65 -4.92 9.04 -5.16
N LYS A 66 -5.34 9.70 -4.06
CA LYS A 66 -6.34 10.80 -4.11
C LYS A 66 -7.74 10.44 -4.66
N VAL A 67 -8.12 9.17 -4.62
CA VAL A 67 -9.49 8.75 -4.99
C VAL A 67 -10.54 9.00 -3.90
N GLY A 68 -10.14 9.49 -2.71
CA GLY A 68 -11.07 10.00 -1.71
C GLY A 68 -11.36 9.08 -0.53
N MET A 69 -10.32 8.69 0.22
CA MET A 69 -10.45 7.84 1.43
C MET A 69 -11.29 8.49 2.52
N ASN A 70 -11.16 9.81 2.74
CA ASN A 70 -11.88 10.49 3.83
C ASN A 70 -13.40 10.34 3.66
N GLY A 71 -13.91 10.59 2.45
CA GLY A 71 -15.33 10.42 2.15
C GLY A 71 -15.80 8.98 2.31
N LEU A 72 -15.01 8.01 1.85
CA LEU A 72 -15.31 6.58 2.05
C LEU A 72 -15.42 6.24 3.54
N GLY A 73 -14.43 6.65 4.36
CA GLY A 73 -14.42 6.37 5.79
C GLY A 73 -15.59 7.03 6.53
N ILE A 74 -15.93 8.27 6.18
CA ILE A 74 -17.09 8.98 6.74
C ILE A 74 -18.39 8.23 6.40
N GLU A 75 -18.57 7.80 5.17
CA GLU A 75 -19.78 7.10 4.74
C GLU A 75 -19.90 5.70 5.35
N ILE A 76 -18.78 4.94 5.48
CA ILE A 76 -18.75 3.69 6.24
C ILE A 76 -19.21 3.93 7.68
N SER A 77 -18.69 4.98 8.32
CA SER A 77 -19.04 5.32 9.71
C SER A 77 -20.51 5.66 9.88
N LYS A 78 -21.06 6.45 8.96
CA LYS A 78 -22.50 6.77 8.93
C LYS A 78 -23.31 5.49 8.75
N ASN A 79 -23.02 4.66 7.75
CA ASN A 79 -23.77 3.44 7.44
C ASN A 79 -23.75 2.46 8.63
N MET A 80 -22.57 2.26 9.26
CA MET A 80 -22.44 1.40 10.44
C MET A 80 -23.19 1.94 11.67
N SER A 81 -23.25 3.27 11.85
CA SER A 81 -23.91 3.89 13.01
C SER A 81 -25.42 4.06 12.84
N THR A 82 -25.91 4.04 11.61
CA THR A 82 -27.32 4.27 11.29
C THR A 82 -28.03 3.06 10.66
N HIS A 83 -27.40 1.88 10.75
CA HIS A 83 -27.97 0.65 10.19
C HIS A 83 -29.42 0.43 10.70
N PRO A 84 -30.36 0.02 9.83
CA PRO A 84 -31.75 -0.17 10.22
C PRO A 84 -31.94 -1.30 11.25
N ASP A 85 -31.15 -2.37 11.15
CA ASP A 85 -31.16 -3.46 12.14
C ASP A 85 -30.24 -3.09 13.34
N ASP A 86 -30.82 -3.07 14.52
CA ASP A 86 -30.15 -2.71 15.78
C ASP A 86 -28.93 -3.59 16.09
N ASN A 87 -28.95 -4.85 15.66
CA ASN A 87 -27.87 -5.80 15.89
C ASN A 87 -26.57 -5.42 15.17
N PHE A 88 -26.68 -4.64 14.10
CA PHE A 88 -25.55 -4.20 13.31
C PHE A 88 -25.08 -2.77 13.60
N VAL A 89 -25.79 -2.04 14.46
CA VAL A 89 -25.43 -0.66 14.80
C VAL A 89 -24.16 -0.62 15.63
N ILE A 90 -23.18 0.13 15.15
CA ILE A 90 -22.00 0.49 15.93
C ILE A 90 -22.20 1.91 16.49
N HIS A 91 -22.09 2.06 17.81
CA HIS A 91 -22.25 3.36 18.45
C HIS A 91 -21.14 4.30 17.97
N ARG A 92 -21.47 5.58 17.68
CA ARG A 92 -20.54 6.59 17.13
C ARG A 92 -19.24 6.76 17.92
N THR A 93 -19.25 6.48 19.23
CA THR A 93 -18.05 6.55 20.08
C THR A 93 -17.08 5.39 19.89
N ASN A 94 -17.53 4.32 19.21
CA ASN A 94 -16.75 3.10 18.95
C ASN A 94 -16.28 3.01 17.50
N ILE A 95 -16.31 4.13 16.78
CA ILE A 95 -15.76 4.26 15.43
C ILE A 95 -14.50 5.09 15.50
N PHE A 96 -13.39 4.54 15.05
CA PHE A 96 -12.07 5.18 15.16
C PHE A 96 -11.44 5.39 13.80
N PHE A 97 -10.84 6.56 13.62
CA PHE A 97 -10.00 6.90 12.48
C PHE A 97 -8.57 7.05 12.94
N ILE A 98 -7.67 6.29 12.34
CA ILE A 98 -6.29 6.19 12.81
C ILE A 98 -5.33 6.31 11.64
N THR A 99 -4.16 6.87 11.90
CA THR A 99 -3.00 6.74 11.04
C THR A 99 -1.72 6.63 11.88
N ALA A 100 -0.75 5.85 11.37
CA ALA A 100 0.59 5.81 11.96
C ALA A 100 1.47 7.00 11.54
N MET A 101 1.00 7.82 10.60
CA MET A 101 1.74 8.99 10.16
C MET A 101 1.88 10.04 11.27
N SER A 102 3.05 10.67 11.34
CA SER A 102 3.30 11.77 12.27
C SER A 102 2.73 13.13 11.82
N ASN A 103 2.09 13.17 10.66
CA ASN A 103 1.62 14.41 10.06
C ASN A 103 0.33 14.93 10.73
N LYS A 104 0.44 16.05 11.44
CA LYS A 104 -0.70 16.70 12.08
C LYS A 104 -1.73 17.26 11.09
N SER A 105 -1.33 17.59 9.86
CA SER A 105 -2.27 18.12 8.88
C SER A 105 -3.31 17.06 8.47
N TRP A 106 -2.95 15.77 8.43
CA TRP A 106 -3.90 14.70 8.19
C TRP A 106 -5.06 14.71 9.22
N GLU A 107 -4.71 14.88 10.50
CA GLU A 107 -5.72 14.94 11.56
C GLU A 107 -6.62 16.17 11.41
N GLY A 108 -6.03 17.33 11.12
CA GLY A 108 -6.77 18.57 10.87
C GLY A 108 -7.74 18.43 9.69
N ASP A 109 -7.24 17.97 8.54
CA ASP A 109 -8.04 17.76 7.33
C ASP A 109 -9.17 16.74 7.57
N MET A 110 -8.90 15.67 8.35
CA MET A 110 -9.91 14.67 8.69
C MET A 110 -11.00 15.24 9.62
N ILE A 111 -10.62 15.94 10.69
CA ILE A 111 -11.56 16.52 11.65
C ILE A 111 -12.41 17.62 10.98
N GLU A 112 -11.82 18.41 10.10
CA GLU A 112 -12.53 19.48 9.37
C GLU A 112 -13.66 18.94 8.48
N GLN A 113 -13.43 17.78 7.86
CA GLN A 113 -14.36 17.17 6.92
C GLN A 113 -15.40 16.29 7.58
N MET A 114 -15.14 15.73 8.76
CA MET A 114 -16.04 14.71 9.32
C MET A 114 -17.20 15.29 10.14
N PRO A 115 -18.31 14.52 10.27
CA PRO A 115 -19.39 14.84 11.20
C PRO A 115 -18.86 15.00 12.63
N ALA A 116 -19.37 15.99 13.38
CA ALA A 116 -18.87 16.35 14.70
C ALA A 116 -18.85 15.17 15.69
N CYS A 117 -19.83 14.25 15.57
CA CYS A 117 -19.95 13.08 16.44
C CYS A 117 -18.77 12.08 16.35
N PHE A 118 -17.97 12.13 15.29
CA PHE A 118 -16.80 11.26 15.10
C PHE A 118 -15.46 11.98 15.40
N SER A 119 -15.43 13.30 15.47
CA SER A 119 -14.19 14.11 15.52
C SER A 119 -13.25 13.75 16.68
N LYS A 120 -13.81 13.35 17.83
CA LYS A 120 -13.04 12.94 19.03
C LYS A 120 -12.34 11.58 18.90
N ASN A 121 -12.61 10.84 17.83
CA ASN A 121 -12.07 9.50 17.58
C ASN A 121 -11.04 9.48 16.43
N VAL A 122 -10.50 10.63 16.07
CA VAL A 122 -9.41 10.78 15.10
C VAL A 122 -8.07 10.78 15.82
N HIS A 123 -7.16 9.89 15.45
CA HIS A 123 -5.89 9.72 16.13
C HIS A 123 -4.73 9.56 15.13
N HIS A 124 -3.83 10.52 15.08
CA HIS A 124 -2.55 10.40 14.39
C HIS A 124 -1.49 9.81 15.32
N HIS A 125 -0.28 9.53 14.81
CA HIS A 125 0.83 8.96 15.59
C HIS A 125 1.05 9.60 16.97
N GLY A 126 0.95 10.93 17.07
CA GLY A 126 1.13 11.65 18.35
C GLY A 126 0.05 11.34 19.40
N LYS A 127 -1.14 10.94 18.98
CA LYS A 127 -2.31 10.66 19.85
C LYS A 127 -2.60 9.17 20.06
N LEU A 128 -1.80 8.28 19.51
CA LEU A 128 -2.03 6.82 19.60
C LEU A 128 -2.05 6.32 21.05
N GLN A 129 -1.37 6.97 21.97
CA GLN A 129 -1.45 6.58 23.39
C GLN A 129 -2.84 6.78 23.99
N GLY A 130 -3.53 7.86 23.60
CA GLY A 130 -4.93 8.08 23.99
C GLY A 130 -5.87 7.05 23.35
N PHE A 131 -5.58 6.63 22.13
CA PHE A 131 -6.30 5.54 21.47
C PHE A 131 -6.13 4.20 22.21
N LYS A 132 -4.91 3.86 22.66
CA LYS A 132 -4.66 2.66 23.47
C LYS A 132 -5.60 2.57 24.69
N THR A 133 -5.82 3.70 25.37
CA THR A 133 -6.72 3.74 26.53
C THR A 133 -8.17 3.43 26.14
N LYS A 134 -8.61 3.92 24.96
CA LYS A 134 -9.97 3.65 24.44
C LYS A 134 -10.15 2.20 23.98
N LEU A 135 -9.09 1.51 23.58
CA LEU A 135 -9.15 0.10 23.15
C LEU A 135 -9.36 -0.88 24.32
N LYS A 136 -9.07 -0.45 25.54
CA LYS A 136 -9.18 -1.33 26.71
C LYS A 136 -10.63 -1.75 26.92
N ASN A 137 -10.91 -3.07 26.83
CA ASN A 137 -12.23 -3.66 26.96
C ASN A 137 -13.27 -3.16 25.93
N ILE A 138 -12.81 -2.72 24.74
CA ILE A 138 -13.72 -2.24 23.72
C ILE A 138 -14.58 -3.37 23.17
N LYS A 139 -15.85 -3.08 22.90
CA LYS A 139 -16.81 -3.98 22.26
C LYS A 139 -17.59 -3.25 21.19
N ASN A 140 -18.03 -3.98 20.17
CA ASN A 140 -18.80 -3.49 19.04
C ASN A 140 -18.18 -2.22 18.44
N ALA A 141 -17.01 -2.39 17.79
CA ALA A 141 -16.21 -1.29 17.28
C ALA A 141 -15.74 -1.51 15.83
N ILE A 142 -15.51 -0.42 15.11
CA ILE A 142 -14.80 -0.41 13.84
C ILE A 142 -13.61 0.54 13.90
N ILE A 143 -12.46 0.08 13.38
CA ILE A 143 -11.20 0.80 13.39
C ILE A 143 -10.77 0.98 11.93
N ILE A 144 -10.79 2.21 11.44
CA ILE A 144 -10.40 2.58 10.08
C ILE A 144 -8.98 3.11 10.13
N ILE A 145 -8.04 2.42 9.48
CA ILE A 145 -6.62 2.77 9.50
C ILE A 145 -6.21 3.25 8.12
N ASP A 146 -5.95 4.56 7.99
CA ASP A 146 -5.47 5.16 6.75
C ASP A 146 -3.95 5.10 6.63
N GLU A 147 -3.48 4.90 5.40
CA GLU A 147 -2.06 4.75 5.06
C GLU A 147 -1.38 3.69 5.96
N ILE A 148 -2.01 2.52 6.04
CA ILE A 148 -1.57 1.42 6.92
C ILE A 148 -0.10 1.04 6.71
N ASP A 149 0.39 1.15 5.47
CA ASP A 149 1.77 0.87 5.08
C ASP A 149 2.81 1.88 5.60
N THR A 150 2.40 2.95 6.27
CA THR A 150 3.34 3.92 6.89
C THR A 150 3.78 3.58 8.29
N GLY A 151 3.02 2.82 9.01
CA GLY A 151 3.30 2.43 10.39
C GLY A 151 3.61 0.94 10.56
N ASP A 152 4.04 0.32 9.49
CA ASP A 152 4.09 -1.12 9.31
C ASP A 152 5.38 -1.79 9.78
N LYS A 153 6.32 -1.06 10.37
CA LYS A 153 7.53 -1.69 10.94
C LYS A 153 7.23 -2.34 12.27
N VAL A 154 7.76 -3.55 12.45
CA VAL A 154 7.74 -4.24 13.74
C VAL A 154 8.25 -3.28 14.84
N ASP A 155 7.57 -3.30 15.98
CA ASP A 155 7.86 -2.43 17.13
C ASP A 155 7.62 -0.93 16.92
N GLN A 156 6.93 -0.52 15.87
CA GLN A 156 6.41 0.83 15.79
C GLN A 156 5.21 1.02 16.73
N LYS A 157 4.97 2.26 17.10
CA LYS A 157 3.96 2.62 18.11
C LYS A 157 2.56 2.08 17.83
N LEU A 158 2.12 2.08 16.57
CA LEU A 158 0.83 1.50 16.20
C LEU A 158 0.82 -0.02 16.39
N ASP A 159 1.86 -0.69 15.92
CA ASP A 159 2.02 -2.14 16.07
C ASP A 159 2.00 -2.58 17.55
N ILE A 160 2.79 -1.90 18.38
CA ILE A 160 2.84 -2.16 19.82
C ILE A 160 1.45 -2.00 20.45
N ILE A 161 0.75 -0.91 20.15
CA ILE A 161 -0.57 -0.62 20.73
C ILE A 161 -1.60 -1.67 20.32
N LEU A 162 -1.65 -2.06 19.06
CA LEU A 162 -2.59 -3.07 18.57
C LEU A 162 -2.30 -4.45 19.17
N LYS A 163 -1.04 -4.84 19.28
CA LYS A 163 -0.62 -6.11 19.91
C LYS A 163 -0.91 -6.14 21.40
N GLU A 164 -0.51 -5.10 22.14
CA GLU A 164 -0.70 -5.01 23.58
C GLU A 164 -2.17 -4.91 24.00
N SER A 165 -3.04 -4.38 23.13
CA SER A 165 -4.47 -4.33 23.40
C SER A 165 -5.19 -5.67 23.14
N GLY A 166 -4.54 -6.61 22.46
CA GLY A 166 -5.11 -7.93 22.11
C GLY A 166 -6.16 -7.90 21.01
N ILE A 167 -6.44 -6.72 20.41
CA ILE A 167 -7.53 -6.57 19.42
C ILE A 167 -7.21 -7.17 18.05
N LEU A 168 -5.98 -7.65 17.82
CA LEU A 168 -5.61 -8.41 16.64
C LEU A 168 -5.86 -9.92 16.80
N ASP A 169 -6.28 -10.38 17.96
CA ASP A 169 -6.71 -11.76 18.18
C ASP A 169 -8.08 -11.98 17.55
N ILE A 170 -8.19 -12.91 16.60
CA ILE A 170 -9.42 -13.14 15.83
C ILE A 170 -10.56 -13.58 16.74
N LYS A 171 -10.30 -14.47 17.68
CA LYS A 171 -11.30 -14.92 18.63
C LYS A 171 -11.82 -13.77 19.49
N TYR A 172 -10.91 -12.92 19.99
CA TYR A 172 -11.28 -11.72 20.72
C TYR A 172 -12.12 -10.75 19.86
N MET A 173 -11.75 -10.57 18.58
CA MET A 173 -12.51 -9.74 17.64
C MET A 173 -13.92 -10.29 17.40
N GLU A 174 -14.07 -11.60 17.27
CA GLU A 174 -15.37 -12.26 17.09
C GLU A 174 -16.25 -12.11 18.33
N GLU A 175 -15.72 -12.44 19.51
CA GLU A 175 -16.44 -12.37 20.78
C GLU A 175 -16.86 -10.93 21.15
N ASN A 176 -16.08 -9.94 20.76
CA ASN A 176 -16.32 -8.53 21.07
C ASN A 176 -16.81 -7.70 19.88
N ASN A 177 -17.09 -8.34 18.74
CA ASN A 177 -17.58 -7.69 17.52
C ASN A 177 -16.70 -6.50 17.06
N ILE A 178 -15.39 -6.73 16.95
CA ILE A 178 -14.43 -5.73 16.48
C ILE A 178 -14.14 -5.96 14.98
N ARG A 179 -14.04 -4.87 14.22
CA ARG A 179 -13.77 -4.88 12.78
C ARG A 179 -12.68 -3.88 12.43
N PHE A 180 -11.93 -4.20 11.37
CA PHE A 180 -10.91 -3.32 10.79
C PHE A 180 -11.21 -2.99 9.33
N VAL A 181 -10.95 -1.75 8.97
CA VAL A 181 -10.81 -1.32 7.58
C VAL A 181 -9.39 -0.77 7.41
N PHE A 182 -8.57 -1.46 6.65
CA PHE A 182 -7.21 -1.04 6.32
C PHE A 182 -7.23 -0.34 4.96
N VAL A 183 -6.68 0.85 4.87
CA VAL A 183 -6.72 1.64 3.64
C VAL A 183 -5.33 2.11 3.25
N SER A 184 -4.93 1.90 2.01
CA SER A 184 -3.77 2.55 1.40
C SER A 184 -3.80 2.45 -0.12
N ALA A 185 -3.07 3.35 -0.79
CA ALA A 185 -2.80 3.25 -2.22
C ALA A 185 -1.61 2.31 -2.51
N THR A 186 -0.76 2.04 -1.54
CA THR A 186 0.51 1.30 -1.66
C THR A 186 0.60 0.13 -0.67
N MET A 187 -0.51 -0.55 -0.47
CA MET A 187 -0.70 -1.64 0.48
C MET A 187 -0.17 -2.97 -0.08
N ILE A 188 1.14 -3.16 -0.14
CA ILE A 188 1.75 -4.34 -0.75
C ILE A 188 2.01 -5.46 0.24
N ASN A 189 2.80 -5.17 1.26
CA ASN A 189 3.16 -6.16 2.25
C ASN A 189 1.96 -6.53 3.12
N GLU A 190 1.14 -5.54 3.44
CA GLU A 190 -0.05 -5.67 4.27
C GLU A 190 -1.09 -6.60 3.63
N LEU A 191 -1.34 -6.50 2.33
CA LEU A 191 -2.26 -7.39 1.62
C LEU A 191 -1.82 -8.86 1.74
N ARG A 192 -0.53 -9.12 1.66
CA ARG A 192 0.02 -10.47 1.77
C ARG A 192 -0.07 -11.02 3.19
N ASP A 193 0.19 -10.18 4.18
CA ASP A 193 0.12 -10.58 5.58
C ASP A 193 -1.33 -10.76 6.03
N LEU A 194 -2.22 -9.87 5.61
CA LEU A 194 -3.65 -9.94 5.94
C LEU A 194 -4.37 -11.12 5.27
N TYR A 195 -3.87 -11.60 4.15
CA TYR A 195 -4.39 -12.81 3.51
C TYR A 195 -4.35 -14.03 4.45
N LYS A 196 -3.46 -14.05 5.43
CA LYS A 196 -3.36 -15.09 6.45
C LYS A 196 -4.57 -15.15 7.39
N TRP A 197 -5.42 -14.15 7.39
CA TRP A 197 -6.67 -14.16 8.15
C TRP A 197 -7.76 -15.07 7.54
N GLY A 198 -7.47 -15.68 6.39
CA GLY A 198 -8.35 -16.63 5.73
C GLY A 198 -9.72 -16.02 5.41
N ASP A 199 -10.80 -16.71 5.76
CA ASP A 199 -12.19 -16.30 5.52
C ASP A 199 -12.65 -15.08 6.34
N LYS A 200 -11.85 -14.60 7.30
CA LYS A 200 -12.15 -13.43 8.13
C LYS A 200 -11.67 -12.12 7.51
N HIS A 201 -11.01 -12.18 6.36
CA HIS A 201 -10.49 -11.03 5.65
C HIS A 201 -10.88 -11.05 4.17
N GLU A 202 -11.13 -9.87 3.61
CA GLU A 202 -11.34 -9.68 2.18
C GLU A 202 -10.61 -8.42 1.69
N THR A 203 -10.20 -8.44 0.43
CA THR A 203 -9.63 -7.29 -0.26
C THR A 203 -10.70 -6.63 -1.11
N TYR A 204 -10.87 -5.33 -0.94
CA TYR A 204 -11.82 -4.52 -1.69
C TYR A 204 -11.07 -3.47 -2.50
N TYR A 205 -11.36 -3.38 -3.81
CA TYR A 205 -10.80 -2.35 -4.69
C TYR A 205 -11.79 -1.21 -4.82
N MET A 206 -11.36 -0.02 -4.41
CA MET A 206 -12.18 1.17 -4.49
C MET A 206 -12.49 1.55 -5.93
N THR A 207 -13.74 1.87 -6.21
CA THR A 207 -14.21 2.25 -7.55
C THR A 207 -13.53 3.53 -8.03
N ILE A 208 -13.00 3.49 -9.25
CA ILE A 208 -12.35 4.63 -9.90
C ILE A 208 -13.40 5.36 -10.75
N PRO A 209 -13.79 6.60 -10.40
CA PRO A 209 -14.77 7.34 -11.19
C PRO A 209 -14.18 7.85 -12.52
N ALA A 210 -15.05 8.03 -13.52
CA ALA A 210 -14.64 8.38 -14.89
C ALA A 210 -13.81 9.68 -14.98
N ASN A 211 -14.10 10.65 -14.11
CA ASN A 211 -13.35 11.93 -14.05
C ASN A 211 -12.05 11.86 -13.22
N TYR A 212 -11.67 10.67 -12.75
CA TYR A 212 -10.39 10.50 -12.08
C TYR A 212 -9.25 10.39 -13.09
N ILE A 213 -8.13 11.04 -12.79
CA ILE A 213 -6.87 10.85 -13.48
C ILE A 213 -5.78 10.40 -12.50
N GLY A 214 -5.03 9.38 -12.88
CA GLY A 214 -3.95 8.80 -12.09
C GLY A 214 -2.65 8.66 -12.87
N HIS A 215 -1.75 7.84 -12.34
CA HIS A 215 -0.40 7.69 -12.88
C HIS A 215 -0.37 7.14 -14.31
N MET A 216 -1.22 6.14 -14.61
CA MET A 216 -1.21 5.53 -15.94
C MET A 216 -1.73 6.48 -17.01
N GLU A 217 -2.84 7.15 -16.73
CA GLU A 217 -3.37 8.14 -17.65
C GLU A 217 -2.37 9.29 -17.88
N PHE A 218 -1.68 9.76 -16.82
CA PHE A 218 -0.61 10.74 -16.98
C PHE A 218 0.57 10.22 -17.82
N LEU A 219 0.92 8.93 -17.66
CA LEU A 219 1.99 8.31 -18.44
C LEU A 219 1.58 8.15 -19.91
N GLU A 220 0.38 7.66 -20.18
CA GLU A 220 -0.19 7.48 -21.53
C GLU A 220 -0.31 8.81 -22.28
N LEU A 221 -0.65 9.90 -21.57
CA LEU A 221 -0.73 11.24 -22.13
C LEU A 221 0.64 11.94 -22.25
N GLY A 222 1.74 11.26 -21.87
CA GLY A 222 3.11 11.83 -21.91
C GLY A 222 3.37 12.92 -20.85
N ILE A 223 2.45 13.09 -19.90
CA ILE A 223 2.54 14.08 -18.81
C ILE A 223 3.55 13.62 -17.75
N ILE A 224 3.59 12.32 -17.42
CA ILE A 224 4.68 11.74 -16.62
C ILE A 224 5.87 11.47 -17.52
N GLN A 225 7.05 11.94 -17.09
CA GLN A 225 8.32 11.74 -17.78
C GLN A 225 9.40 11.28 -16.81
N GLU A 226 10.46 10.63 -17.35
CA GLU A 226 11.56 10.16 -16.53
C GLU A 226 12.30 11.33 -15.87
N TYR A 227 12.61 11.19 -14.59
CA TYR A 227 13.36 12.16 -13.82
C TYR A 227 14.87 11.97 -14.00
N TYR A 228 15.64 12.99 -13.68
CA TYR A 228 17.09 12.95 -13.74
C TYR A 228 17.72 13.73 -12.58
N PRO A 229 19.03 13.53 -12.29
CA PRO A 229 19.69 14.23 -11.20
C PRO A 229 19.82 15.73 -11.52
N ILE A 230 19.23 16.57 -10.66
CA ILE A 230 19.45 18.02 -10.67
C ILE A 230 20.47 18.34 -9.58
N ASN A 231 21.75 18.25 -9.91
CA ASN A 231 22.87 18.33 -8.99
C ASN A 231 23.98 19.32 -9.43
N ASN A 232 23.74 20.10 -10.46
CA ASN A 232 24.63 21.15 -10.99
C ASN A 232 23.83 22.19 -11.78
N ASP A 233 24.46 23.33 -12.12
CA ASP A 233 23.85 24.43 -12.85
C ASP A 233 23.28 24.00 -14.22
N LYS A 234 23.98 23.14 -14.97
CA LYS A 234 23.52 22.68 -16.27
C LYS A 234 22.23 21.90 -16.19
N SER A 235 22.10 20.99 -15.21
CA SER A 235 20.88 20.18 -15.03
C SER A 235 19.72 21.01 -14.49
N ALA A 236 19.99 22.00 -13.63
CA ALA A 236 18.99 22.94 -13.15
C ALA A 236 18.49 23.86 -14.28
N GLU A 237 19.41 24.40 -15.07
CA GLU A 237 19.08 25.23 -16.23
C GLU A 237 18.24 24.44 -17.25
N LYS A 238 18.62 23.18 -17.53
CA LYS A 238 17.86 22.30 -18.41
C LYS A 238 16.41 22.18 -17.96
N TRP A 239 16.16 21.92 -16.70
CA TRP A 239 14.80 21.78 -16.17
C TRP A 239 13.98 23.08 -16.32
N VAL A 240 14.60 24.22 -16.00
CA VAL A 240 13.96 25.54 -16.11
C VAL A 240 13.64 25.86 -17.55
N GLN A 241 14.58 25.62 -18.48
CA GLN A 241 14.41 25.93 -19.90
C GLN A 241 13.40 25.01 -20.59
N GLU A 242 13.56 23.68 -20.44
CA GLU A 242 12.78 22.74 -21.21
C GLU A 242 11.36 22.56 -20.62
N ASP A 243 11.26 22.39 -19.29
CA ASP A 243 9.99 22.02 -18.65
C ASP A 243 9.14 23.25 -18.26
N ILE A 244 9.76 24.43 -18.12
CA ILE A 244 9.05 25.64 -17.71
C ILE A 244 8.93 26.60 -18.90
N ILE A 245 10.04 27.18 -19.34
CA ILE A 245 10.01 28.30 -20.30
C ILE A 245 9.52 27.84 -21.67
N GLN A 246 10.17 26.82 -22.26
CA GLN A 246 9.80 26.33 -23.59
C GLN A 246 8.44 25.65 -23.59
N TYR A 247 8.10 24.95 -22.50
CA TYR A 247 6.86 24.25 -22.42
C TYR A 247 5.65 25.16 -22.17
N TYR A 248 5.77 26.16 -21.30
CA TYR A 248 4.65 27.04 -20.91
C TYR A 248 4.67 28.42 -21.58
N GLY A 249 5.84 28.96 -21.92
CA GLY A 249 5.95 30.31 -22.51
C GLY A 249 5.41 31.39 -21.58
N SER A 250 4.35 32.06 -21.98
CA SER A 250 3.66 33.09 -21.20
C SER A 250 2.47 32.56 -20.36
N ASP A 251 2.20 31.25 -20.41
CA ASP A 251 1.19 30.62 -19.56
C ASP A 251 1.76 30.38 -18.15
N TYR A 252 1.75 31.45 -17.34
CA TYR A 252 2.40 31.46 -16.03
C TYR A 252 1.81 30.44 -15.06
N ARG A 253 2.66 29.64 -14.43
CA ARG A 253 2.31 28.52 -13.54
C ARG A 253 3.18 28.47 -12.30
N VAL A 254 2.69 27.79 -11.27
CA VAL A 254 3.48 27.35 -10.12
C VAL A 254 4.13 26.01 -10.47
N HIS A 255 5.44 25.90 -10.29
CA HIS A 255 6.21 24.68 -10.53
C HIS A 255 6.76 24.17 -9.21
N ILE A 256 6.78 22.85 -9.00
CA ILE A 256 7.18 22.28 -7.73
C ILE A 256 8.33 21.30 -7.92
N ILE A 257 9.43 21.53 -7.23
CA ILE A 257 10.58 20.64 -7.26
C ILE A 257 10.94 20.12 -5.85
N ARG A 258 11.12 18.81 -5.74
CA ARG A 258 11.69 18.20 -4.54
C ARG A 258 13.20 18.08 -4.68
N THR A 259 13.93 18.72 -3.79
CA THR A 259 15.39 18.75 -3.87
C THR A 259 16.05 18.53 -2.50
N GLU A 260 17.34 18.24 -2.52
CA GLU A 260 18.21 18.26 -1.34
C GLU A 260 18.74 19.67 -1.10
N GLU A 261 18.99 20.01 0.17
CA GLU A 261 19.48 21.34 0.55
C GLU A 261 20.72 21.77 -0.24
N LYS A 262 21.67 20.86 -0.39
CA LYS A 262 22.94 21.12 -1.12
C LYS A 262 22.80 21.41 -2.61
N TYR A 263 21.63 21.11 -3.21
CA TYR A 263 21.38 21.34 -4.64
C TYR A 263 20.39 22.47 -4.91
N LYS A 264 19.81 23.03 -3.88
CA LYS A 264 18.79 24.07 -3.97
C LYS A 264 19.31 25.31 -4.69
N ASP A 265 20.56 25.70 -4.43
CA ASP A 265 21.15 26.91 -4.99
C ASP A 265 21.33 26.84 -6.51
N PHE A 266 21.56 25.66 -7.09
CA PHE A 266 21.59 25.51 -8.55
C PHE A 266 20.23 25.85 -9.17
N ILE A 267 19.14 25.42 -8.54
CA ILE A 267 17.77 25.69 -9.02
C ILE A 267 17.45 27.17 -8.82
N PHE A 268 17.77 27.74 -7.67
CA PHE A 268 17.61 29.16 -7.41
C PHE A 268 18.33 30.01 -8.43
N ASN A 269 19.60 29.73 -8.70
CA ASN A 269 20.41 30.47 -9.69
C ASN A 269 19.83 30.35 -11.12
N ALA A 270 19.34 29.16 -11.50
CA ALA A 270 18.67 28.97 -12.78
C ALA A 270 17.38 29.80 -12.87
N CYS A 271 16.58 29.85 -11.81
CA CYS A 271 15.38 30.68 -11.77
C CYS A 271 15.71 32.17 -11.89
N ILE A 272 16.72 32.66 -11.17
CA ILE A 272 17.16 34.07 -11.25
C ILE A 272 17.64 34.44 -12.68
N ARG A 273 18.48 33.61 -13.31
CA ARG A 273 18.95 33.85 -14.70
C ARG A 273 17.77 33.96 -15.67
N ASN A 274 16.69 33.25 -15.40
CA ASN A 274 15.53 33.20 -16.29
C ASN A 274 14.35 34.08 -15.80
N LYS A 275 14.58 34.96 -14.82
CA LYS A 275 13.59 35.90 -14.28
C LYS A 275 12.33 35.19 -13.73
N ILE A 276 12.48 33.98 -13.21
CA ILE A 276 11.43 33.18 -12.59
C ILE A 276 11.47 33.42 -11.06
N ALA A 277 10.31 33.61 -10.44
CA ALA A 277 10.20 33.72 -9.00
C ALA A 277 10.54 32.38 -8.32
N PHE A 278 11.20 32.43 -7.15
CA PHE A 278 11.60 31.25 -6.42
C PHE A 278 11.23 31.37 -4.93
N LYS A 279 10.71 30.29 -4.36
CA LYS A 279 10.37 30.16 -2.94
C LYS A 279 10.80 28.81 -2.38
N ASN A 280 11.20 28.80 -1.13
CA ASN A 280 11.38 27.56 -0.37
C ASN A 280 10.12 27.20 0.38
N HIS A 281 9.85 25.90 0.53
CA HIS A 281 8.83 25.38 1.41
C HIS A 281 9.38 24.15 2.15
N THR A 282 10.07 24.43 3.25
CA THR A 282 10.75 23.43 4.08
C THR A 282 10.26 23.54 5.54
N SER A 283 10.68 22.61 6.38
CA SER A 283 10.32 22.67 7.82
C SER A 283 10.85 23.89 8.55
N SER A 284 11.98 24.43 8.09
CA SER A 284 12.62 25.63 8.64
C SER A 284 12.16 26.93 7.97
N ASP A 285 11.58 26.85 6.78
CA ASP A 285 11.12 27.98 5.96
C ASP A 285 9.77 27.62 5.37
N LYS A 286 8.75 27.58 6.23
CA LYS A 286 7.42 27.11 5.88
C LYS A 286 6.56 28.25 5.36
N ILE A 287 6.08 28.12 4.13
CA ILE A 287 5.04 29.00 3.58
C ILE A 287 3.71 28.67 4.27
N SER A 288 2.99 29.65 4.75
CA SER A 288 1.67 29.47 5.34
C SER A 288 0.62 29.07 4.30
N HIS A 289 -0.54 28.61 4.74
CA HIS A 289 -1.63 28.27 3.83
C HIS A 289 -2.18 29.51 3.13
N GLU A 290 -2.25 30.62 3.84
CA GLU A 290 -2.70 31.92 3.34
C GLU A 290 -1.76 32.42 2.24
N GLU A 291 -0.44 32.40 2.47
CA GLU A 291 0.56 32.75 1.48
C GLU A 291 0.53 31.83 0.25
N LEU A 292 0.37 30.51 0.46
CA LEU A 292 0.20 29.57 -0.67
C LEU A 292 -1.06 29.90 -1.47
N SER A 293 -2.18 30.19 -0.79
CA SER A 293 -3.42 30.56 -1.45
C SER A 293 -3.27 31.85 -2.27
N GLU A 294 -2.57 32.84 -1.74
CA GLU A 294 -2.28 34.07 -2.46
C GLU A 294 -1.42 33.82 -3.69
N MET A 295 -0.32 33.03 -3.56
CA MET A 295 0.54 32.65 -4.66
C MET A 295 -0.20 31.92 -5.77
N PHE A 296 -1.12 31.01 -5.43
CA PHE A 296 -1.93 30.30 -6.41
C PHE A 296 -3.03 31.16 -7.01
N ASN A 297 -3.53 32.18 -6.32
CA ASN A 297 -4.59 33.03 -6.84
C ASN A 297 -4.05 34.17 -7.71
N ASN A 298 -2.83 34.66 -7.45
CA ASN A 298 -2.24 35.83 -8.09
C ASN A 298 -0.96 35.47 -8.86
N ILE A 299 -1.06 34.60 -9.86
CA ILE A 299 0.08 34.17 -10.68
C ILE A 299 0.34 35.23 -11.77
N THR A 300 1.37 36.05 -11.59
CA THR A 300 1.78 37.09 -12.54
C THR A 300 3.09 36.76 -13.27
N ASN A 301 3.77 35.69 -12.88
CA ASN A 301 4.98 35.15 -13.47
C ASN A 301 5.09 33.66 -13.13
N HIS A 302 5.98 32.92 -13.79
CA HIS A 302 6.32 31.59 -13.30
C HIS A 302 6.91 31.66 -11.89
N LEU A 303 6.48 30.72 -11.04
CA LEU A 303 7.00 30.57 -9.68
C LEU A 303 7.47 29.14 -9.45
N VAL A 304 8.71 28.97 -9.03
CA VAL A 304 9.23 27.67 -8.57
C VAL A 304 9.19 27.58 -7.07
N ILE A 305 8.57 26.55 -6.54
CA ILE A 305 8.58 26.21 -5.11
C ILE A 305 9.46 24.99 -4.90
N ALA A 306 10.59 25.17 -4.23
CA ALA A 306 11.46 24.09 -3.80
C ALA A 306 10.99 23.51 -2.47
N ILE A 307 10.70 22.20 -2.44
CA ILE A 307 10.14 21.53 -1.27
C ILE A 307 11.11 20.51 -0.67
N LYS A 308 11.05 20.39 0.69
CA LYS A 308 11.72 19.35 1.45
C LYS A 308 10.79 18.89 2.57
N GLY A 309 10.32 17.64 2.51
CA GLY A 309 9.42 17.08 3.53
C GLY A 309 7.93 17.39 3.35
N PHE A 310 7.54 18.30 2.45
CA PHE A 310 6.15 18.65 2.13
C PHE A 310 5.63 17.89 0.89
N TYR A 311 4.32 17.94 0.67
CA TYR A 311 3.62 17.24 -0.43
C TYR A 311 4.03 15.76 -0.56
N ARG A 312 4.17 15.11 0.59
CA ARG A 312 4.28 13.66 0.71
C ARG A 312 2.90 13.04 0.96
N ARG A 313 2.86 11.79 1.37
CA ARG A 313 1.64 11.09 1.77
C ARG A 313 0.73 11.98 2.62
N ALA A 314 -0.56 11.85 2.44
CA ALA A 314 -1.65 12.56 3.12
C ALA A 314 -1.79 14.06 2.85
N ASN A 315 -0.79 14.77 2.38
CA ASN A 315 -1.01 16.18 2.02
C ASN A 315 -1.97 16.30 0.84
N LEU A 316 -2.97 17.15 0.98
CA LEU A 316 -3.91 17.48 -0.07
C LEU A 316 -3.39 18.69 -0.87
N ILE A 317 -3.44 18.58 -2.21
CA ILE A 317 -3.40 19.72 -3.12
C ILE A 317 -4.82 19.83 -3.71
N PRO A 318 -5.53 20.93 -3.49
CA PRO A 318 -6.85 21.15 -4.06
C PRO A 318 -6.83 21.04 -5.59
N ASN A 319 -7.90 20.56 -6.21
CA ASN A 319 -7.94 20.41 -7.69
C ASN A 319 -7.74 21.74 -8.41
N GLU A 320 -8.29 22.84 -7.88
CA GLU A 320 -8.08 24.17 -8.44
C GLU A 320 -6.60 24.62 -8.41
N TRP A 321 -5.84 24.21 -7.40
CA TRP A 321 -4.40 24.45 -7.38
C TRP A 321 -3.65 23.52 -8.35
N LYS A 322 -4.10 22.26 -8.50
CA LYS A 322 -3.49 21.35 -9.49
C LYS A 322 -3.57 21.92 -10.90
N LYS A 323 -4.68 22.55 -11.25
CA LYS A 323 -4.84 23.25 -12.53
C LYS A 323 -3.85 24.40 -12.73
N LYS A 324 -3.34 24.98 -11.66
CA LYS A 324 -2.34 26.07 -11.68
C LYS A 324 -0.90 25.58 -11.54
N ILE A 325 -0.71 24.27 -11.27
CA ILE A 325 0.61 23.64 -11.22
C ILE A 325 1.03 23.24 -12.62
N GLY A 326 2.22 23.70 -13.00
CA GLY A 326 2.92 23.30 -14.22
C GLY A 326 3.82 22.09 -14.00
N ALA A 327 5.11 22.26 -14.34
CA ALA A 327 6.11 21.21 -14.20
C ALA A 327 6.34 20.82 -12.74
N THR A 328 6.50 19.52 -12.51
CA THR A 328 6.99 19.02 -11.21
C THR A 328 8.17 18.08 -11.40
N HIS A 329 9.09 18.08 -10.45
CA HIS A 329 10.24 17.19 -10.47
C HIS A 329 10.46 16.55 -9.12
N GLU A 330 10.36 15.21 -9.06
CA GLU A 330 10.66 14.45 -7.85
C GLU A 330 12.18 14.32 -7.67
N ARG A 331 12.64 14.17 -6.44
CA ARG A 331 14.06 14.02 -6.15
C ARG A 331 14.61 12.74 -6.80
N TYR A 332 15.59 12.88 -7.66
CA TYR A 332 16.29 11.74 -8.25
C TYR A 332 17.02 10.93 -7.18
N VAL A 333 16.84 9.63 -7.21
CA VAL A 333 17.58 8.66 -6.39
C VAL A 333 17.95 7.45 -7.24
N LYS A 334 19.19 6.98 -7.13
CA LYS A 334 19.67 5.83 -7.91
C LYS A 334 18.91 4.52 -7.58
N LYS A 335 18.54 4.35 -6.31
CA LYS A 335 17.69 3.26 -5.86
C LYS A 335 16.39 3.87 -5.35
N TYR A 336 15.35 3.80 -6.14
CA TYR A 336 14.05 4.35 -5.77
C TYR A 336 13.28 3.40 -4.86
N ASP A 337 12.37 3.97 -4.11
CA ASP A 337 11.31 3.29 -3.39
C ASP A 337 10.01 3.60 -4.12
N THR A 338 9.33 2.57 -4.62
CA THR A 338 8.12 2.72 -5.44
C THR A 338 7.02 3.43 -4.67
N ASN A 339 6.83 3.12 -3.38
CA ASN A 339 5.83 3.81 -2.55
C ASN A 339 6.09 5.32 -2.46
N VAL A 340 7.38 5.70 -2.33
CA VAL A 340 7.78 7.11 -2.23
C VAL A 340 7.55 7.83 -3.57
N GLN A 341 7.87 7.20 -4.69
CA GLN A 341 7.67 7.80 -6.01
C GLN A 341 6.18 7.96 -6.35
N VAL A 342 5.39 6.92 -6.13
CA VAL A 342 3.93 6.92 -6.38
C VAL A 342 3.19 7.92 -5.48
N GLN A 343 3.54 7.96 -4.19
CA GLN A 343 2.93 8.87 -3.22
C GLN A 343 3.55 10.28 -3.25
N GLY A 344 4.57 10.50 -4.06
CA GLY A 344 5.26 11.76 -4.24
C GLY A 344 4.45 12.80 -5.05
N LEU A 345 5.15 13.68 -5.75
CA LEU A 345 4.51 14.77 -6.51
C LEU A 345 3.51 14.26 -7.56
N PRO A 346 3.82 13.24 -8.38
CA PRO A 346 2.82 12.74 -9.35
C PRO A 346 1.53 12.26 -8.70
N GLY A 347 1.63 11.54 -7.56
CA GLY A 347 0.47 11.10 -6.81
C GLY A 347 -0.32 12.25 -6.16
N ARG A 348 0.30 13.40 -5.94
CA ARG A 348 -0.39 14.62 -5.48
C ARG A 348 -1.18 15.28 -6.60
N MET A 349 -0.74 15.10 -7.85
CA MET A 349 -1.45 15.60 -9.03
C MET A 349 -2.64 14.73 -9.43
N SER A 350 -2.68 13.45 -9.02
CA SER A 350 -3.84 12.57 -9.26
C SER A 350 -5.11 13.12 -8.60
N GLY A 351 -6.28 12.80 -9.17
CA GLY A 351 -7.58 13.22 -8.61
C GLY A 351 -8.69 13.41 -9.64
N TYR A 352 -9.74 14.13 -9.26
CA TYR A 352 -11.00 14.30 -10.02
C TYR A 352 -10.95 15.52 -10.95
N TRP A 353 -10.10 15.52 -11.95
CA TRP A 353 -9.93 16.60 -12.93
C TRP A 353 -9.46 16.11 -14.30
N LYS A 354 -9.77 14.86 -14.63
CA LYS A 354 -9.43 14.27 -15.93
C LYS A 354 -10.06 15.03 -17.08
N GLN A 355 -11.29 15.48 -16.90
CA GLN A 355 -12.02 16.21 -17.94
C GLN A 355 -11.32 17.51 -18.31
N ASP A 356 -10.80 18.25 -17.32
CA ASP A 356 -10.05 19.50 -17.61
C ASP A 356 -8.85 19.24 -18.54
N ILE A 357 -8.14 18.12 -18.34
CA ILE A 357 -6.99 17.75 -19.18
C ILE A 357 -7.44 17.35 -20.60
N LEU A 358 -8.54 16.58 -20.70
CA LEU A 358 -9.11 16.20 -21.99
C LEU A 358 -9.63 17.40 -22.77
N ASP A 359 -10.12 18.42 -22.07
CA ASP A 359 -10.56 19.71 -22.65
C ASP A 359 -9.37 20.63 -23.02
N GLY A 360 -8.14 20.12 -22.91
CA GLY A 360 -6.92 20.81 -23.34
C GLY A 360 -6.19 21.57 -22.24
N HIS A 361 -6.55 21.39 -20.97
CA HIS A 361 -5.81 21.99 -19.86
C HIS A 361 -4.38 21.46 -19.79
N LYS A 362 -3.39 22.33 -19.87
CA LYS A 362 -1.99 22.00 -19.90
C LYS A 362 -1.43 21.78 -18.49
N THR A 363 -0.77 20.66 -18.26
CA THR A 363 -0.09 20.31 -16.99
C THR A 363 1.16 19.49 -17.26
N GLY A 364 2.06 19.37 -16.29
CA GLY A 364 3.32 18.62 -16.41
C GLY A 364 4.42 19.42 -17.12
N PRO A 365 5.53 18.80 -17.55
CA PRO A 365 5.88 17.42 -17.27
C PRO A 365 6.00 17.13 -15.77
N HIS A 366 5.48 15.99 -15.34
CA HIS A 366 5.67 15.49 -13.98
C HIS A 366 6.81 14.48 -13.98
N ARG A 367 8.00 14.88 -13.56
CA ARG A 367 9.19 14.02 -13.62
C ARG A 367 9.30 13.15 -12.38
N THR A 368 9.34 11.83 -12.61
CA THR A 368 9.48 10.79 -11.58
C THR A 368 10.13 9.54 -12.20
N SER A 369 10.30 8.46 -11.42
CA SER A 369 10.73 7.17 -11.96
C SER A 369 9.57 6.48 -12.69
N ILE A 370 9.65 6.39 -14.00
CA ILE A 370 8.69 5.64 -14.84
C ILE A 370 8.67 4.16 -14.41
N ALA A 371 9.84 3.60 -14.09
CA ALA A 371 9.94 2.23 -13.61
C ALA A 371 9.12 2.01 -12.32
N ALA A 372 9.16 2.97 -11.38
CA ALA A 372 8.36 2.89 -10.16
C ALA A 372 6.84 2.97 -10.45
N ILE A 373 6.43 3.78 -11.40
CA ILE A 373 5.02 3.89 -11.80
C ILE A 373 4.54 2.57 -12.42
N ASN A 374 5.33 1.98 -13.32
CA ASN A 374 5.00 0.69 -13.94
C ASN A 374 4.94 -0.44 -12.91
N GLU A 375 5.88 -0.51 -11.98
CA GLU A 375 5.86 -1.48 -10.87
C GLU A 375 4.59 -1.34 -10.01
N TYR A 376 4.16 -0.11 -9.75
CA TYR A 376 2.92 0.15 -9.01
C TYR A 376 1.68 -0.30 -9.77
N GLU A 377 1.61 0.00 -11.07
CA GLU A 377 0.47 -0.36 -11.90
C GLU A 377 0.35 -1.87 -12.08
N GLU A 378 1.47 -2.55 -12.29
CA GLU A 378 1.50 -4.01 -12.33
C GLU A 378 1.02 -4.61 -11.02
N PHE A 379 1.52 -4.09 -9.90
CA PHE A 379 1.07 -4.51 -8.57
C PHE A 379 -0.43 -4.25 -8.36
N TYR A 380 -0.93 -3.08 -8.76
CA TYR A 380 -2.35 -2.74 -8.59
C TYR A 380 -3.27 -3.70 -9.37
N LYS A 381 -2.85 -4.13 -10.56
CA LYS A 381 -3.57 -5.12 -11.36
C LYS A 381 -3.49 -6.53 -10.76
N ASN A 382 -2.35 -6.89 -10.20
CA ASN A 382 -2.10 -8.21 -9.62
C ASN A 382 -1.22 -8.14 -8.36
N PRO A 383 -1.79 -7.82 -7.19
CA PRO A 383 -1.04 -7.64 -5.95
C PRO A 383 -0.36 -8.91 -5.44
N PHE A 384 -0.79 -10.07 -5.93
CA PHE A 384 -0.21 -11.38 -5.59
C PHE A 384 0.72 -11.92 -6.68
N GLY A 385 0.92 -11.16 -7.74
CA GLY A 385 1.82 -11.48 -8.84
C GLY A 385 3.30 -11.43 -8.48
N ASN A 386 4.11 -11.89 -9.42
CA ASN A 386 5.57 -11.96 -9.28
C ASN A 386 6.31 -10.69 -9.70
N GLY A 387 5.59 -9.64 -10.03
CA GLY A 387 6.16 -8.39 -10.47
C GLY A 387 7.20 -7.84 -9.49
N LYS A 388 8.22 -7.20 -10.05
CA LYS A 388 9.20 -6.46 -9.27
C LYS A 388 8.51 -5.29 -8.59
N TYR A 389 8.81 -5.10 -7.31
CA TYR A 389 8.37 -3.93 -6.56
C TYR A 389 9.46 -3.49 -5.59
N CYS A 390 10.02 -2.31 -5.83
CA CYS A 390 11.13 -1.80 -5.05
C CYS A 390 10.61 -1.02 -3.84
N THR A 391 10.74 -1.60 -2.64
CA THR A 391 10.46 -0.88 -1.38
C THR A 391 11.64 -1.00 -0.44
N THR A 392 11.90 0.07 0.31
CA THR A 392 12.90 0.11 1.39
C THR A 392 12.31 -0.24 2.75
N GLY A 393 10.99 -0.43 2.82
CA GLY A 393 10.29 -0.82 4.04
C GLY A 393 10.53 -2.27 4.45
N SER A 394 10.60 -2.53 5.74
CA SER A 394 10.55 -3.89 6.28
C SER A 394 9.09 -4.38 6.30
N LYS A 395 8.90 -5.69 6.09
CA LYS A 395 7.59 -6.31 6.21
C LYS A 395 7.07 -6.22 7.62
N LYS A 396 5.76 -6.06 7.74
CA LYS A 396 5.05 -6.13 9.00
C LYS A 396 3.95 -7.18 8.90
N LEU A 397 3.84 -7.98 9.94
CA LEU A 397 2.69 -8.83 10.20
C LEU A 397 1.72 -8.05 11.09
N LEU A 398 0.56 -7.66 10.57
CA LEU A 398 -0.52 -7.07 11.36
C LEU A 398 -1.26 -8.12 12.20
N VAL A 399 -1.16 -9.38 11.80
CA VAL A 399 -1.77 -10.50 12.52
C VAL A 399 -0.82 -10.98 13.59
N ASP A 400 -1.29 -11.14 14.82
CA ASP A 400 -0.50 -11.77 15.89
C ASP A 400 -0.08 -13.17 15.44
N PRO A 401 1.23 -13.52 15.49
CA PRO A 401 1.72 -14.84 15.12
C PRO A 401 1.01 -16.00 15.84
N LYS A 402 0.46 -15.77 17.02
CA LYS A 402 -0.36 -16.75 17.75
C LYS A 402 -1.67 -17.09 17.03
N ASN A 403 -2.24 -16.12 16.30
CA ASN A 403 -3.49 -16.31 15.57
C ASN A 403 -3.27 -17.09 14.27
N ILE A 404 -2.08 -17.04 13.69
CA ILE A 404 -1.73 -17.80 12.49
C ILE A 404 -1.82 -19.31 12.75
N LYS A 405 -1.51 -19.75 13.95
CA LYS A 405 -1.60 -21.17 14.33
C LYS A 405 -3.03 -21.69 14.43
N ASN A 406 -4.00 -20.82 14.66
CA ASN A 406 -5.42 -21.16 14.82
C ASN A 406 -6.21 -21.03 13.50
N LEU A 407 -5.60 -20.50 12.45
CA LEU A 407 -6.16 -20.45 11.11
C LEU A 407 -5.83 -21.77 10.41
N GLU A 408 -6.62 -22.80 10.64
CA GLU A 408 -6.44 -24.15 10.06
C GLU A 408 -6.43 -24.16 8.52
N THR A 409 -6.67 -23.02 7.89
CA THR A 409 -6.80 -22.88 6.44
C THR A 409 -6.10 -21.67 5.85
N ALA A 410 -5.34 -20.92 6.61
CA ALA A 410 -4.56 -19.84 6.03
C ALA A 410 -3.55 -20.44 5.05
N ASN A 411 -3.91 -20.42 3.79
CA ASN A 411 -3.00 -20.74 2.71
C ASN A 411 -1.93 -19.64 2.73
N GLU A 412 -0.80 -19.91 3.35
CA GLU A 412 0.32 -19.01 3.29
C GLU A 412 0.76 -18.88 1.85
N ILE A 413 0.35 -17.80 1.21
CA ILE A 413 1.01 -17.40 -0.03
C ILE A 413 2.40 -16.94 0.37
N PRO A 414 3.47 -17.58 -0.12
CA PRO A 414 4.82 -17.17 0.21
C PRO A 414 5.00 -15.69 -0.10
N SER A 415 5.60 -14.97 0.81
CA SER A 415 5.85 -13.55 0.59
C SER A 415 6.69 -13.36 -0.67
N VAL A 416 6.31 -12.41 -1.51
CA VAL A 416 6.91 -12.14 -2.83
C VAL A 416 8.42 -11.83 -2.79
N ASN A 417 8.96 -11.43 -1.65
CA ASN A 417 10.40 -11.14 -1.54
C ASN A 417 11.29 -12.38 -1.37
N ASN A 418 10.70 -13.56 -1.06
CA ASN A 418 11.41 -14.85 -0.99
C ASN A 418 10.60 -15.91 -1.71
N LYS A 419 10.18 -15.62 -2.96
CA LYS A 419 9.37 -16.52 -3.76
C LYS A 419 10.17 -17.75 -4.14
N ARG A 420 10.11 -18.72 -3.27
CA ARG A 420 10.49 -20.07 -3.59
C ARG A 420 9.21 -20.87 -3.65
N ILE A 421 8.79 -21.19 -4.83
CA ILE A 421 7.64 -22.04 -5.06
C ILE A 421 8.11 -23.48 -4.93
N PRO A 422 7.56 -24.26 -4.01
CA PRO A 422 7.90 -25.66 -3.92
C PRO A 422 7.29 -26.41 -5.10
N VAL A 423 8.14 -27.04 -5.87
CA VAL A 423 7.74 -27.98 -6.90
C VAL A 423 8.08 -29.37 -6.41
N ILE A 424 7.05 -30.18 -6.13
CA ILE A 424 7.25 -31.57 -5.71
C ILE A 424 7.33 -32.46 -6.94
N ILE A 425 8.41 -33.20 -7.02
CA ILE A 425 8.56 -34.29 -7.96
C ILE A 425 8.43 -35.57 -7.16
N SER A 426 7.22 -36.08 -7.02
CA SER A 426 6.98 -37.37 -6.37
C SER A 426 7.09 -38.51 -7.38
N GLY A 427 7.64 -39.65 -6.92
CA GLY A 427 7.69 -40.87 -7.70
C GLY A 427 8.82 -40.97 -8.74
N LEU A 428 9.76 -40.01 -8.75
CA LEU A 428 11.01 -40.16 -9.48
C LEU A 428 12.03 -40.90 -8.63
N ASP A 429 12.70 -41.87 -9.20
CA ASP A 429 13.88 -42.47 -8.60
C ASP A 429 14.92 -41.32 -8.40
N ALA A 430 15.42 -41.19 -7.19
CA ALA A 430 16.41 -40.19 -6.85
C ALA A 430 17.67 -40.24 -7.73
N THR A 431 17.93 -41.40 -8.34
CA THR A 431 19.04 -41.63 -9.28
C THR A 431 18.82 -41.01 -10.66
N ASP A 432 17.57 -40.70 -11.03
CA ASP A 432 17.23 -40.11 -12.34
C ASP A 432 17.48 -38.62 -12.43
N ILE A 433 17.79 -37.97 -11.33
CA ILE A 433 18.09 -36.55 -11.28
C ILE A 433 19.57 -36.33 -11.57
N ILE A 434 19.90 -36.31 -12.84
CA ILE A 434 21.26 -36.07 -13.31
C ILE A 434 21.63 -34.59 -13.12
N PHE A 435 22.71 -34.34 -12.40
CA PHE A 435 23.24 -33.03 -12.07
C PHE A 435 23.98 -32.34 -13.22
N THR A 436 23.28 -31.86 -14.21
CA THR A 436 23.83 -30.82 -15.07
C THR A 436 22.91 -29.60 -15.02
N THR A 437 23.47 -28.40 -14.92
CA THR A 437 22.73 -27.14 -14.82
C THR A 437 21.70 -26.98 -15.93
N LYS A 438 22.00 -27.41 -17.14
CA LYS A 438 21.11 -27.34 -18.32
C LYS A 438 19.93 -28.31 -18.20
N LYS A 439 20.17 -29.57 -17.83
CA LYS A 439 19.11 -30.57 -17.66
C LYS A 439 18.23 -30.28 -16.44
N LYS A 440 18.75 -29.59 -15.45
CA LYS A 440 18.00 -29.12 -14.28
C LYS A 440 16.98 -28.06 -14.69
N ALA A 441 17.37 -27.05 -15.45
CA ALA A 441 16.48 -26.00 -15.93
C ALA A 441 15.36 -26.57 -16.82
N GLU A 442 15.67 -27.51 -17.72
CA GLU A 442 14.70 -28.17 -18.59
C GLU A 442 13.68 -29.02 -17.79
N LYS A 443 14.13 -29.74 -16.75
CA LYS A 443 13.23 -30.51 -15.87
C LYS A 443 12.37 -29.62 -15.01
N ILE A 444 12.91 -28.53 -14.48
CA ILE A 444 12.16 -27.53 -13.73
C ILE A 444 11.09 -26.92 -14.63
N ALA A 445 11.43 -26.45 -15.83
CA ALA A 445 10.48 -25.90 -16.78
C ALA A 445 9.36 -26.87 -17.13
N ARG A 446 9.67 -28.17 -17.31
CA ARG A 446 8.67 -29.20 -17.57
C ARG A 446 7.73 -29.46 -16.41
N VAL A 447 8.23 -29.46 -15.18
CA VAL A 447 7.39 -29.62 -13.99
C VAL A 447 6.54 -28.39 -13.75
N LEU A 448 7.09 -27.20 -13.95
CA LEU A 448 6.39 -25.93 -13.82
C LEU A 448 5.24 -25.80 -14.83
N SER A 449 5.42 -26.32 -16.06
CA SER A 449 4.35 -26.35 -17.07
C SER A 449 3.17 -27.26 -16.69
N LEU A 450 3.36 -28.21 -15.78
CA LEU A 450 2.32 -29.11 -15.27
C LEU A 450 1.55 -28.54 -14.07
N LEU A 451 2.04 -27.45 -13.46
CA LEU A 451 1.54 -26.89 -12.20
C LEU A 451 0.63 -25.66 -12.39
N ASN A 452 0.08 -25.49 -13.55
CA ASN A 452 -0.66 -24.27 -13.96
C ASN A 452 -1.99 -24.03 -13.22
N ASN A 453 -2.18 -24.55 -11.99
CA ASN A 453 -3.34 -24.18 -11.22
C ASN A 453 -3.05 -23.96 -9.72
N SER A 454 -3.75 -22.99 -9.15
CA SER A 454 -3.61 -22.58 -7.74
C SER A 454 -3.94 -23.69 -6.73
N GLU A 455 -4.77 -24.66 -7.09
CA GLU A 455 -5.13 -25.79 -6.24
C GLU A 455 -3.99 -26.80 -6.10
N THR A 456 -3.28 -27.06 -7.18
CA THR A 456 -2.09 -27.92 -7.17
C THR A 456 -0.99 -27.30 -6.30
N TYR A 457 -0.79 -25.98 -6.41
CA TYR A 457 0.13 -25.26 -5.55
C TYR A 457 -0.24 -25.36 -4.06
N ARG A 458 -1.51 -25.20 -3.72
CA ARG A 458 -2.01 -25.32 -2.34
C ARG A 458 -1.77 -26.70 -1.76
N ARG A 459 -2.02 -27.76 -2.55
CA ARG A 459 -1.75 -29.15 -2.13
C ARG A 459 -0.27 -29.40 -1.89
N LEU A 460 0.59 -28.85 -2.74
CA LEU A 460 2.03 -28.95 -2.61
C LEU A 460 2.54 -28.25 -1.36
N TYR A 461 2.04 -27.06 -1.07
CA TYR A 461 2.40 -26.31 0.11
C TYR A 461 2.01 -27.05 1.40
N ASN A 462 0.80 -27.56 1.47
CA ASN A 462 0.32 -28.35 2.59
C ASN A 462 1.13 -29.63 2.79
N PHE A 463 1.60 -30.25 1.72
CA PHE A 463 2.46 -31.43 1.79
C PHE A 463 3.83 -31.09 2.41
N VAL A 464 4.46 -30.01 1.96
CA VAL A 464 5.79 -29.58 2.44
C VAL A 464 5.76 -29.20 3.92
N ASN A 465 4.66 -28.63 4.39
CA ASN A 465 4.52 -28.21 5.79
C ASN A 465 3.86 -29.25 6.69
N ASN A 466 3.61 -30.43 6.17
CA ASN A 466 3.06 -31.52 6.96
C ASN A 466 4.11 -32.01 7.99
N PRO A 467 3.79 -32.02 9.30
CA PRO A 467 4.71 -32.47 10.34
C PRO A 467 5.09 -33.96 10.21
N ASP A 468 4.32 -34.75 9.47
CA ASP A 468 4.60 -36.17 9.22
C ASP A 468 5.64 -36.38 8.10
N VAL A 469 6.11 -35.30 7.46
CA VAL A 469 7.13 -35.36 6.39
C VAL A 469 8.48 -34.95 6.95
N LEU A 470 9.47 -35.82 6.84
CA LEU A 470 10.85 -35.50 7.18
C LEU A 470 11.53 -34.77 6.02
N CYS A 471 12.08 -33.59 6.33
CA CYS A 471 12.72 -32.73 5.33
C CYS A 471 14.25 -32.73 5.47
N ALA A 472 14.93 -32.84 4.34
CA ALA A 472 16.37 -32.58 4.24
C ALA A 472 16.65 -31.50 3.20
N GLN A 473 17.26 -30.41 3.62
CA GLN A 473 17.66 -29.32 2.74
C GLN A 473 19.04 -29.59 2.12
N MET A 474 19.14 -29.44 0.80
CA MET A 474 20.42 -29.53 0.08
C MET A 474 20.84 -28.19 -0.49
N THR A 475 22.07 -27.79 -0.21
CA THR A 475 22.83 -26.93 -1.12
C THR A 475 23.14 -27.72 -2.39
N GLN A 476 23.21 -27.00 -3.52
CA GLN A 476 23.53 -27.63 -4.80
C GLN A 476 24.84 -28.45 -4.65
N PRO A 477 24.80 -29.77 -4.74
CA PRO A 477 26.01 -30.55 -4.55
C PRO A 477 26.96 -30.31 -5.73
N ASN A 478 28.21 -30.13 -5.43
CA ASN A 478 29.26 -29.91 -6.43
C ASN A 478 29.64 -31.20 -7.18
N SER A 479 29.12 -32.34 -6.74
CA SER A 479 29.45 -33.64 -7.35
C SER A 479 28.33 -34.67 -7.13
N GLU A 480 28.30 -35.68 -7.98
CA GLU A 480 27.39 -36.83 -7.87
C GLU A 480 27.61 -37.64 -6.58
N SER A 481 28.83 -37.71 -6.11
CA SER A 481 29.18 -38.42 -4.87
C SER A 481 28.60 -37.72 -3.63
N SER A 482 28.63 -36.39 -3.58
CA SER A 482 27.99 -35.60 -2.51
C SER A 482 26.50 -35.80 -2.47
N TYR A 483 25.88 -35.94 -3.62
CA TYR A 483 24.46 -36.20 -3.74
C TYR A 483 24.05 -37.58 -3.24
N LYS A 484 24.76 -38.61 -3.67
CA LYS A 484 24.51 -39.99 -3.20
C LYS A 484 24.66 -40.10 -1.68
N LYS A 485 25.68 -39.46 -1.11
CA LYS A 485 25.88 -39.41 0.33
C LYS A 485 24.66 -38.76 1.02
N HIS A 486 24.20 -37.64 0.50
CA HIS A 486 23.07 -36.92 1.09
C HIS A 486 21.76 -37.71 1.07
N ILE A 487 21.49 -38.42 -0.05
CA ILE A 487 20.33 -39.33 -0.12
C ILE A 487 20.45 -40.42 0.95
N THR A 488 21.63 -41.01 1.11
CA THR A 488 21.88 -42.03 2.13
C THR A 488 21.64 -41.51 3.53
N ASP A 489 22.09 -40.27 3.82
CA ASP A 489 21.92 -39.64 5.12
C ASP A 489 20.43 -39.36 5.42
N VAL A 490 19.66 -38.90 4.44
CA VAL A 490 18.22 -38.69 4.56
C VAL A 490 17.46 -39.99 4.80
N VAL A 491 17.78 -41.02 4.04
CA VAL A 491 17.16 -42.35 4.20
C VAL A 491 17.48 -42.93 5.59
N ASN A 492 18.71 -42.79 6.04
CA ASN A 492 19.12 -43.26 7.38
C ASN A 492 18.38 -42.48 8.49
N ALA A 493 18.25 -41.16 8.36
CA ALA A 493 17.52 -40.35 9.31
C ALA A 493 16.03 -40.73 9.35
N SER A 494 15.41 -40.99 8.21
CA SER A 494 14.02 -41.44 8.12
C SER A 494 13.81 -42.82 8.77
N ASN A 495 14.74 -43.76 8.52
CA ASN A 495 14.69 -45.09 9.12
C ASN A 495 14.85 -45.06 10.65
N ALA A 496 15.59 -44.07 11.16
CA ALA A 496 15.78 -43.85 12.58
C ALA A 496 14.66 -42.97 13.20
N ASN A 497 13.68 -42.50 12.45
CA ASN A 497 12.66 -41.53 12.87
C ASN A 497 13.23 -40.23 13.47
N VAL A 498 14.42 -39.82 13.02
CA VAL A 498 15.10 -38.59 13.45
C VAL A 498 14.93 -37.51 12.39
N PRO A 499 14.55 -36.28 12.78
CA PRO A 499 14.51 -35.16 11.86
C PRO A 499 15.90 -34.87 11.28
N TYR A 500 16.05 -34.87 9.98
CA TYR A 500 17.30 -34.46 9.33
C TYR A 500 17.24 -32.95 9.09
N SER A 501 17.96 -32.17 9.88
CA SER A 501 18.07 -30.73 9.72
C SER A 501 19.40 -30.32 9.10
N VAL A 502 19.36 -29.57 8.02
CA VAL A 502 20.52 -28.89 7.47
C VAL A 502 20.47 -27.41 7.84
N ASP A 503 21.64 -26.86 8.13
CA ASP A 503 21.85 -25.49 8.60
C ASP A 503 21.01 -24.45 7.84
N GLN A 504 20.32 -23.59 8.58
CA GLN A 504 19.39 -22.57 8.05
C GLN A 504 20.07 -21.52 7.16
N LYS A 505 21.40 -21.40 7.21
CA LYS A 505 22.19 -20.44 6.38
C LYS A 505 22.03 -20.63 4.87
N HIS A 506 21.49 -21.75 4.45
CA HIS A 506 21.34 -22.08 3.03
C HIS A 506 19.91 -21.93 2.48
N LYS A 507 18.97 -21.44 3.27
CA LYS A 507 17.58 -21.20 2.83
C LYS A 507 17.45 -20.14 1.71
N ASP A 508 18.49 -19.32 1.48
CA ASP A 508 18.42 -18.17 0.58
C ASP A 508 18.98 -18.42 -0.83
N LYS A 509 19.35 -19.64 -1.15
CA LYS A 509 19.83 -19.99 -2.49
C LYS A 509 18.87 -20.99 -3.14
N ASN A 510 18.77 -21.00 -4.47
CA ASN A 510 17.95 -21.92 -5.29
C ASN A 510 18.28 -23.38 -4.97
N ASN A 511 17.68 -23.92 -3.94
CA ASN A 511 18.10 -25.17 -3.34
C ASN A 511 17.01 -26.20 -3.49
N TRP A 512 17.44 -27.43 -3.56
CA TRP A 512 16.60 -28.57 -3.50
C TRP A 512 16.31 -28.93 -2.06
N GLN A 513 15.14 -29.50 -1.82
CA GLN A 513 14.86 -30.19 -0.58
C GLN A 513 14.48 -31.62 -0.90
N LEU A 514 15.09 -32.55 -0.20
CA LEU A 514 14.71 -33.94 -0.21
C LEU A 514 13.80 -34.20 0.99
N PHE A 515 12.65 -34.78 0.72
CA PHE A 515 11.68 -35.19 1.73
C PHE A 515 11.49 -36.70 1.64
N ILE A 516 11.16 -37.31 2.77
CA ILE A 516 10.57 -38.63 2.78
C ILE A 516 9.14 -38.48 3.27
N ASP A 517 8.18 -38.83 2.43
CA ASP A 517 6.82 -39.01 2.91
C ASP A 517 6.80 -40.25 3.82
N ASN A 518 6.69 -40.01 5.11
CA ASN A 518 6.70 -41.08 6.10
C ASN A 518 5.53 -42.05 5.97
N ARG A 519 4.42 -41.65 5.38
CA ARG A 519 3.25 -42.49 5.15
C ARG A 519 3.49 -43.49 4.03
N GLU A 520 4.08 -43.03 2.93
CA GLU A 520 4.32 -43.85 1.75
C GLU A 520 5.77 -44.36 1.66
N LYS A 521 6.66 -43.91 2.57
CA LYS A 521 8.10 -44.21 2.56
C LYS A 521 8.78 -43.91 1.21
N ARG A 522 8.29 -42.87 0.51
CA ARG A 522 8.81 -42.45 -0.79
C ARG A 522 9.68 -41.22 -0.66
N LEU A 523 10.76 -41.20 -1.42
CA LEU A 523 11.59 -40.02 -1.63
C LEU A 523 10.85 -39.01 -2.51
N CYS A 524 10.71 -37.81 -2.01
CA CYS A 524 10.12 -36.69 -2.71
C CYS A 524 11.13 -35.56 -2.85
N PHE A 525 11.26 -35.01 -4.05
CA PHE A 525 12.05 -33.82 -4.29
C PHE A 525 11.16 -32.59 -4.25
N VAL A 526 11.58 -31.61 -3.50
CA VAL A 526 11.01 -30.27 -3.56
C VAL A 526 12.07 -29.34 -4.12
N ILE A 527 11.77 -28.74 -5.24
CA ILE A 527 12.59 -27.74 -5.86
C ILE A 527 11.97 -26.39 -5.54
N TRP A 528 12.70 -25.57 -4.81
CA TRP A 528 12.31 -24.20 -4.59
C TRP A 528 12.82 -23.37 -5.77
N SER A 529 11.91 -22.90 -6.60
CA SER A 529 12.25 -22.06 -7.74
C SER A 529 11.77 -20.64 -7.50
N ILE A 530 12.59 -19.68 -7.90
CA ILE A 530 12.16 -18.30 -8.14
C ILE A 530 11.73 -18.30 -9.60
N ASN A 531 10.46 -18.49 -9.89
CA ASN A 531 10.00 -18.43 -11.26
C ASN A 531 8.84 -17.46 -11.42
N GLU A 532 9.00 -16.55 -12.36
CA GLU A 532 8.05 -15.49 -12.70
C GLU A 532 6.85 -16.01 -13.52
N GLU A 533 6.92 -17.23 -14.07
CA GLU A 533 5.93 -17.78 -15.01
C GLU A 533 4.78 -18.58 -14.35
N LEU A 534 4.74 -18.68 -13.03
CA LEU A 534 3.76 -19.53 -12.32
C LEU A 534 2.55 -18.80 -11.74
N TYR A 535 2.35 -17.52 -12.11
CA TYR A 535 1.19 -16.78 -11.65
C TYR A 535 0.36 -16.23 -12.79
#